data_15d5038362a78f5b4dd4697786ac4846
#
_entry.id   15d5038362a78f5b4dd4697786ac4846
#
_cell.length_a   1.000
_cell.length_b   1.000
_cell.length_c   1.000
_cell.angle_alpha   90.00
_cell.angle_beta   90.00
_cell.angle_gamma   90.00
#
_symmetry.space_group_name_H-M   'P 1'
#
loop_
_entity.id
_entity.type
_entity.pdbx_description
1 polymer ?
#
loop_
_entity_poly.entity_id
_entity_poly.type
_entity_poly.pdbx_seq_one_letter_code
_entity_poly.pdbx_strand_id
1 'polypeptide(L)'
;MKTMQLALLVLIFGTFAVGQSSSKNASKSGVIYGSGCVEKAVENSCHILIDSKTGNTYNLLFSAKAPKSGTAIRFKGTVHNGMTTCMQGKPVNVASWKKENGIKCPAPAAPTH
;
A
#
# COMPACT_ATOMS: atom_id res chain seq x y z
N MET A 1 17.52 -67.94 -26.48
CA MET A 1 16.82 -67.35 -25.37
C MET A 1 17.06 -65.87 -25.37
N LYS A 2 16.15 -65.13 -25.82
CA LYS A 2 16.28 -63.69 -25.82
C LYS A 2 15.43 -63.12 -24.68
N THR A 3 16.09 -62.64 -23.70
CA THR A 3 15.43 -61.88 -22.67
C THR A 3 15.06 -60.52 -23.26
N MET A 4 13.84 -60.32 -23.51
CA MET A 4 13.35 -59.01 -23.84
C MET A 4 13.36 -58.13 -22.58
N GLN A 5 14.28 -57.26 -22.57
CA GLN A 5 14.30 -56.29 -21.52
C GLN A 5 13.36 -55.17 -21.87
N LEU A 6 12.22 -55.16 -21.24
CA LEU A 6 11.30 -54.06 -21.32
C LEU A 6 11.89 -52.92 -20.55
N ALA A 7 12.40 -51.97 -21.27
CA ALA A 7 12.75 -50.70 -20.65
C ALA A 7 11.45 -49.95 -20.33
N LEU A 8 11.10 -49.99 -19.08
CA LEU A 8 10.00 -49.21 -18.58
C LEU A 8 10.47 -47.77 -18.50
N LEU A 9 10.16 -47.02 -19.49
CA LEU A 9 10.38 -45.57 -19.46
C LEU A 9 9.32 -44.97 -18.55
N VAL A 10 9.68 -44.76 -17.33
CA VAL A 10 8.83 -43.97 -16.42
C VAL A 10 9.01 -42.54 -16.81
N LEU A 11 8.10 -42.04 -17.58
CA LEU A 11 7.97 -40.62 -17.82
C LEU A 11 7.38 -40.00 -16.56
N ILE A 12 8.27 -39.52 -15.74
CA ILE A 12 7.86 -38.69 -14.61
C ILE A 12 7.50 -37.34 -15.20
N PHE A 13 6.24 -37.16 -15.45
CA PHE A 13 5.74 -35.82 -15.72
C PHE A 13 5.71 -35.10 -14.37
N GLY A 14 6.80 -34.39 -14.13
CA GLY A 14 6.80 -33.43 -13.07
C GLY A 14 5.81 -32.34 -13.44
N THR A 15 4.65 -32.38 -12.86
CA THR A 15 3.75 -31.25 -12.92
C THR A 15 4.36 -30.14 -12.11
N PHE A 16 4.97 -29.23 -12.80
CA PHE A 16 5.36 -27.98 -12.19
C PHE A 16 4.08 -27.21 -11.93
N ALA A 17 3.58 -27.33 -10.74
CA ALA A 17 2.57 -26.39 -10.27
C ALA A 17 3.26 -25.03 -10.15
N VAL A 18 3.09 -24.21 -11.15
CA VAL A 18 3.54 -22.83 -11.05
C VAL A 18 2.63 -22.16 -10.06
N GLY A 19 3.11 -22.04 -8.85
CA GLY A 19 2.44 -21.24 -7.85
C GLY A 19 2.35 -19.82 -8.36
N GLN A 20 1.17 -19.42 -8.73
CA GLN A 20 0.97 -18.03 -9.09
C GLN A 20 1.17 -17.17 -7.87
N SER A 21 2.14 -16.30 -7.97
CA SER A 21 2.32 -15.27 -6.98
C SER A 21 1.04 -14.44 -6.90
N SER A 22 0.34 -14.58 -5.80
CA SER A 22 -0.92 -13.88 -5.59
C SER A 22 -0.72 -12.51 -4.97
N SER A 23 0.44 -11.92 -5.12
CA SER A 23 0.71 -10.58 -4.62
C SER A 23 -0.31 -9.55 -5.10
N LYS A 24 -0.92 -9.80 -6.22
CA LYS A 24 -1.99 -8.95 -6.77
C LYS A 24 -3.25 -8.98 -5.92
N ASN A 25 -3.41 -9.99 -5.13
CA ASN A 25 -4.63 -10.17 -4.37
C ASN A 25 -4.67 -9.35 -3.10
N ALA A 26 -3.59 -8.67 -2.77
CA ALA A 26 -3.63 -7.66 -1.72
C ALA A 26 -4.71 -6.62 -2.00
N SER A 27 -4.98 -6.34 -3.27
CA SER A 27 -6.05 -5.43 -3.66
C SER A 27 -7.44 -5.97 -3.37
N LYS A 28 -7.57 -7.28 -3.24
CA LYS A 28 -8.86 -7.92 -3.02
C LYS A 28 -9.39 -7.66 -1.62
N SER A 29 -8.51 -7.59 -0.64
CA SER A 29 -8.88 -7.18 0.72
C SER A 29 -8.95 -5.67 0.85
N GLY A 30 -8.43 -4.93 -0.11
CA GLY A 30 -8.38 -3.49 -0.07
C GLY A 30 -7.50 -2.91 1.02
N VAL A 31 -6.70 -3.72 1.68
CA VAL A 31 -5.82 -3.25 2.76
C VAL A 31 -4.59 -2.60 2.18
N ILE A 32 -4.30 -1.41 2.65
CA ILE A 32 -3.16 -0.62 2.23
C ILE A 32 -2.31 -0.27 3.43
N TYR A 33 -1.01 -0.46 3.28
CA TYR A 33 -0.01 -0.02 4.24
C TYR A 33 0.87 1.03 3.58
N GLY A 34 1.15 2.08 4.31
CA GLY A 34 2.05 3.10 3.79
C GLY A 34 2.73 3.86 4.91
N SER A 35 3.75 4.60 4.57
CA SER A 35 4.47 5.43 5.52
C SER A 35 5.03 6.65 4.81
N GLY A 36 4.99 7.77 5.49
CA GLY A 36 5.47 9.01 4.92
C GLY A 36 5.07 10.20 5.77
N CYS A 37 5.28 11.37 5.23
CA CYS A 37 4.95 12.62 5.91
C CYS A 37 3.54 13.06 5.51
N VAL A 38 2.72 13.34 6.51
CA VAL A 38 1.38 13.86 6.27
C VAL A 38 1.46 15.35 5.97
N GLU A 39 0.85 15.75 4.88
CA GLU A 39 0.79 17.14 4.46
C GLU A 39 -0.65 17.56 4.29
N LYS A 40 -0.91 18.83 4.55
CA LYS A 40 -2.20 19.40 4.20
C LYS A 40 -2.24 19.62 2.71
N ALA A 41 -3.32 19.17 2.09
CA ALA A 41 -3.57 19.51 0.71
C ALA A 41 -4.00 20.98 0.59
N VAL A 42 -4.07 21.45 -0.63
CA VAL A 42 -4.54 22.80 -0.92
C VAL A 42 -5.97 23.01 -0.40
N GLU A 43 -6.76 21.95 -0.44
CA GLU A 43 -8.12 21.98 0.06
C GLU A 43 -8.15 21.69 1.56
N ASN A 44 -8.98 22.42 2.27
CA ASN A 44 -9.12 22.25 3.70
C ASN A 44 -9.60 20.85 4.05
N SER A 45 -9.10 20.33 5.14
CA SER A 45 -9.44 19.02 5.68
C SER A 45 -8.89 17.84 4.92
N CYS A 46 -8.08 18.07 3.90
CA CYS A 46 -7.44 16.99 3.16
C CYS A 46 -6.06 16.70 3.71
N HIS A 47 -5.77 15.41 3.88
CA HIS A 47 -4.48 14.95 4.37
C HIS A 47 -3.84 14.10 3.29
N ILE A 48 -2.73 14.57 2.78
CA ILE A 48 -2.01 13.89 1.70
C ILE A 48 -0.75 13.28 2.28
N LEU A 49 -0.46 12.05 1.86
CA LEU A 49 0.77 11.38 2.23
C LEU A 49 1.38 10.79 0.97
N ILE A 50 2.65 11.06 0.76
CA ILE A 50 3.42 10.41 -0.29
C ILE A 50 4.21 9.29 0.36
N ASP A 51 3.95 8.06 -0.06
CA ASP A 51 4.61 6.90 0.49
C ASP A 51 6.11 6.95 0.19
N SER A 52 6.91 6.89 1.24
CA SER A 52 8.36 7.03 1.12
C SER A 52 9.02 5.86 0.38
N LYS A 53 8.36 4.72 0.31
CA LYS A 53 8.90 3.54 -0.36
C LYS A 53 8.51 3.44 -1.83
N THR A 54 7.29 3.83 -2.15
CA THR A 54 6.73 3.63 -3.49
C THR A 54 6.55 4.93 -4.26
N GLY A 55 6.50 6.06 -3.58
CA GLY A 55 6.17 7.34 -4.20
C GLY A 55 4.69 7.53 -4.48
N ASN A 56 3.86 6.58 -4.10
CA ASN A 56 2.42 6.71 -4.30
C ASN A 56 1.84 7.80 -3.42
N THR A 57 0.91 8.55 -3.96
CA THR A 57 0.21 9.59 -3.24
C THR A 57 -1.12 9.06 -2.73
N TYR A 58 -1.36 9.25 -1.45
CA TYR A 58 -2.61 8.84 -0.82
C TYR A 58 -3.33 10.04 -0.23
N ASN A 59 -4.64 10.03 -0.36
CA ASN A 59 -5.52 10.93 0.35
C ASN A 59 -6.06 10.19 1.57
N LEU A 60 -5.61 10.55 2.75
CA LEU A 60 -5.94 9.82 3.97
C LEU A 60 -7.20 10.37 4.62
N LEU A 61 -8.17 9.52 4.78
CA LEU A 61 -9.44 9.83 5.44
C LEU A 61 -9.39 9.28 6.87
N PHE A 62 -9.34 10.17 7.84
CA PHE A 62 -9.28 9.79 9.24
C PHE A 62 -10.67 9.88 9.86
N SER A 63 -11.11 8.80 10.48
CA SER A 63 -12.36 8.77 11.23
C SER A 63 -12.19 9.25 12.68
N ALA A 64 -10.95 9.25 13.14
CA ALA A 64 -10.58 9.72 14.46
C ALA A 64 -9.62 10.91 14.32
N LYS A 65 -8.92 11.22 15.39
CA LYS A 65 -7.99 12.34 15.38
C LYS A 65 -6.88 12.12 14.37
N ALA A 66 -6.74 13.06 13.44
CA ALA A 66 -5.69 13.02 12.44
C ALA A 66 -4.35 13.52 13.01
N PRO A 67 -3.23 13.03 12.47
CA PRO A 67 -1.93 13.58 12.85
C PRO A 67 -1.78 15.00 12.34
N LYS A 68 -0.91 15.75 12.99
CA LYS A 68 -0.59 17.10 12.53
C LYS A 68 0.18 17.05 11.23
N SER A 69 -0.01 18.07 10.41
CA SER A 69 0.77 18.26 9.20
C SER A 69 2.27 18.28 9.54
N GLY A 70 3.07 17.61 8.73
CA GLY A 70 4.50 17.49 8.97
C GLY A 70 4.89 16.32 9.86
N THR A 71 3.94 15.48 10.25
CA THR A 71 4.21 14.30 11.05
C THR A 71 4.48 13.10 10.14
N ALA A 72 5.56 12.38 10.41
CA ALA A 72 5.82 11.12 9.75
C ALA A 72 5.02 10.02 10.42
N ILE A 73 4.25 9.28 9.66
CA ILE A 73 3.42 8.20 10.16
C ILE A 73 3.56 6.94 9.32
N ARG A 74 3.19 5.85 9.94
CA ARG A 74 2.91 4.59 9.27
C ARG A 74 1.43 4.31 9.46
N PHE A 75 0.74 3.99 8.39
CA PHE A 75 -0.70 3.77 8.46
C PHE A 75 -1.11 2.43 7.87
N LYS A 76 -2.25 1.98 8.29
CA LYS A 76 -2.97 0.85 7.74
C LYS A 76 -4.39 1.32 7.45
N GLY A 77 -4.88 0.99 6.27
CA GLY A 77 -6.22 1.39 5.88
C GLY A 77 -6.77 0.57 4.74
N THR A 78 -7.90 0.99 4.24
CA THR A 78 -8.57 0.34 3.11
C THR A 78 -8.89 1.38 2.04
N VAL A 79 -8.98 0.91 0.81
CA VAL A 79 -9.36 1.79 -0.30
C VAL A 79 -10.75 2.38 -0.03
N HIS A 80 -10.86 3.68 -0.15
CA HIS A 80 -12.16 4.35 -0.05
C HIS A 80 -12.86 4.31 -1.39
N ASN A 81 -14.03 3.68 -1.42
CA ASN A 81 -14.85 3.60 -2.61
C ASN A 81 -15.99 4.59 -2.49
N GLY A 82 -15.79 5.77 -2.91
CA GLY A 82 -16.80 6.79 -2.84
C GLY A 82 -16.24 8.12 -3.25
N MET A 83 -17.08 9.10 -3.32
CA MET A 83 -16.66 10.44 -3.67
C MET A 83 -15.95 11.09 -2.47
N THR A 84 -14.89 11.81 -2.76
CA THR A 84 -14.20 12.63 -1.78
C THR A 84 -14.11 14.06 -2.33
N THR A 85 -14.02 15.01 -1.43
CA THR A 85 -13.77 16.39 -1.83
C THR A 85 -12.31 16.63 -2.19
N CYS A 86 -11.44 15.70 -1.84
CA CYS A 86 -10.02 15.80 -2.10
C CYS A 86 -9.68 15.07 -3.39
N MET A 87 -9.23 15.79 -4.37
CA MET A 87 -8.93 15.24 -5.69
C MET A 87 -7.50 14.81 -5.86
N GLN A 88 -6.73 14.75 -4.77
CA GLN A 88 -5.33 14.39 -4.81
C GLN A 88 -5.11 12.99 -4.24
N GLY A 89 -4.47 12.14 -5.04
CA GLY A 89 -4.07 10.83 -4.59
C GLY A 89 -5.20 9.82 -4.46
N LYS A 90 -4.83 8.63 -4.09
CA LYS A 90 -5.78 7.53 -3.90
C LYS A 90 -6.44 7.66 -2.52
N PRO A 91 -7.77 7.71 -2.45
CA PRO A 91 -8.43 7.84 -1.16
C PRO A 91 -8.35 6.56 -0.36
N VAL A 92 -7.98 6.69 0.90
CA VAL A 92 -7.80 5.57 1.82
C VAL A 92 -8.47 5.88 3.15
N ASN A 93 -9.33 4.97 3.59
CA ASN A 93 -9.88 5.03 4.93
C ASN A 93 -8.84 4.49 5.91
N VAL A 94 -8.32 5.35 6.77
CA VAL A 94 -7.28 4.97 7.72
C VAL A 94 -7.89 4.25 8.90
N ALA A 95 -7.51 3.00 9.10
CA ALA A 95 -7.94 2.21 10.24
C ALA A 95 -7.10 2.51 11.49
N SER A 96 -5.80 2.66 11.30
CA SER A 96 -4.87 2.96 12.39
C SER A 96 -3.61 3.62 11.85
N TRP A 97 -2.93 4.36 12.68
CA TRP A 97 -1.67 4.97 12.33
C TRP A 97 -0.79 5.15 13.57
N LYS A 98 0.50 5.20 13.35
CA LYS A 98 1.50 5.43 14.38
C LYS A 98 2.55 6.38 13.85
N LYS A 99 3.21 7.11 14.75
CA LYS A 99 4.36 7.91 14.37
C LYS A 99 5.48 7.02 13.87
N GLU A 100 6.13 7.45 12.81
CA GLU A 100 7.25 6.74 12.21
C GLU A 100 8.54 7.53 12.46
N ASN A 101 9.39 7.01 13.33
CA ASN A 101 10.61 7.71 13.72
C ASN A 101 11.74 7.62 12.68
N GLY A 102 11.63 6.69 11.75
CA GLY A 102 12.64 6.49 10.70
C GLY A 102 12.54 7.45 9.53
N ILE A 103 11.53 8.28 9.51
CA ILE A 103 11.29 9.23 8.43
C ILE A 103 11.36 10.65 8.97
N LYS A 104 12.18 11.46 8.34
CA LYS A 104 12.26 12.89 8.67
C LYS A 104 11.38 13.69 7.73
N CYS A 105 10.46 14.41 8.28
CA CYS A 105 9.61 15.29 7.50
C CYS A 105 10.21 16.69 7.47
N PRO A 106 10.18 17.35 6.31
CA PRO A 106 10.56 18.75 6.25
C PRO A 106 9.61 19.58 7.11
N ALA A 107 10.11 20.69 7.62
CA ALA A 107 9.27 21.62 8.34
C ALA A 107 8.12 22.07 7.42
N PRO A 108 6.89 22.20 7.95
CA PRO A 108 5.78 22.67 7.13
C PRO A 108 6.15 24.04 6.55
N ALA A 109 5.86 24.19 5.25
CA ALA A 109 6.13 25.45 4.60
C ALA A 109 5.39 26.58 5.32
N ALA A 110 6.09 27.69 5.55
CA ALA A 110 5.45 28.85 6.11
C ALA A 110 4.28 29.28 5.20
N PRO A 111 3.15 29.69 5.79
CA PRO A 111 2.04 30.15 4.96
C PRO A 111 2.48 31.33 4.13
N THR A 112 2.41 31.16 2.83
CA THR A 112 2.64 32.26 1.90
C THR A 112 1.32 32.98 1.67
N HIS A 113 1.37 34.24 1.85
CA HIS A 113 0.20 35.09 1.60
C HIS A 113 0.11 35.48 0.16
#